data_e3cb64af9be96ce45fc8c808141be33f
#
_entry.id   e3cb64af9be96ce45fc8c808141be33f
#
_cell.length_a   1.000
_cell.length_b   1.000
_cell.length_c   1.000
_cell.angle_alpha   90.00
_cell.angle_beta   90.00
_cell.angle_gamma   90.00
#
_symmetry.space_group_name_H-M   'P 1'
#
loop_
_entity.id
_entity.type
_entity.pdbx_description
1 polymer ?
#
loop_
_entity_poly.entity_id
_entity_poly.type
_entity_poly.pdbx_seq_one_letter_code
_entity_poly.pdbx_strand_id
1 'polypeptide(L)'
;MRVSISGRLMLTMIATMLLMAGCHGQRSNDFNEAQTLTEEARKAAEIKYMQVPYTQLLYTKTAPEFTWEHRSVEHLDPDTQQLYDDGINRAPGGWVLKETDQEIYLLVSGGQLPSAKGFRIASLKMTDQKIGDQKNHLYITLSSYEDDGTEGYPGQASVTSLVAIRKSGLPSGAAIHGVTMMGVD
;
A
#
# COMPACT_ATOMS: atom_id res chain seq x y z
N MET A 1 49.24 12.14 29.14
CA MET A 1 47.85 12.35 28.79
C MET A 1 47.63 13.81 28.41
N ARG A 2 47.50 14.12 27.13
CA ARG A 2 47.21 15.47 26.62
C ARG A 2 45.87 15.41 25.92
N VAL A 3 44.89 16.14 26.46
CA VAL A 3 43.58 16.33 25.88
C VAL A 3 43.68 17.50 24.91
N SER A 4 43.45 17.23 23.63
CA SER A 4 43.33 18.25 22.59
C SER A 4 41.87 18.60 22.39
N ILE A 5 41.44 19.74 22.94
CA ILE A 5 40.16 20.37 22.65
C ILE A 5 40.50 21.60 21.83
N SER A 6 40.28 21.54 20.53
CA SER A 6 40.26 22.75 19.70
C SER A 6 39.74 22.40 18.32
N GLY A 7 38.69 23.08 17.87
CA GLY A 7 38.37 23.10 16.43
C GLY A 7 36.91 23.12 16.02
N ARG A 8 35.91 23.26 16.89
CA ARG A 8 34.50 23.29 16.46
C ARG A 8 33.68 24.49 16.93
N LEU A 9 34.29 25.56 17.40
CA LEU A 9 33.56 26.73 17.94
C LEU A 9 33.67 28.02 17.11
N MET A 10 34.23 27.99 15.90
CA MET A 10 34.43 29.21 15.09
C MET A 10 33.62 29.27 13.77
N LEU A 11 32.73 28.33 13.50
CA LEU A 11 31.96 28.32 12.24
C LEU A 11 30.47 28.71 12.39
N THR A 12 30.02 29.01 13.60
CA THR A 12 28.62 29.38 13.87
C THR A 12 28.35 30.88 14.02
N MET A 13 29.38 31.75 13.96
CA MET A 13 29.19 33.17 14.13
C MET A 13 29.21 34.02 12.84
N ILE A 14 29.43 33.45 11.67
CA ILE A 14 29.44 34.20 10.39
C ILE A 14 28.09 34.10 9.64
N ALA A 15 27.20 33.21 10.02
CA ALA A 15 25.90 33.04 9.34
C ALA A 15 24.79 33.99 9.82
N THR A 16 25.01 34.77 10.88
CA THR A 16 23.97 35.65 11.48
C THR A 16 24.06 37.12 11.14
N MET A 17 25.05 37.58 10.36
CA MET A 17 25.22 38.99 10.03
C MET A 17 24.88 39.41 8.60
N LEU A 18 24.31 38.55 7.78
CA LEU A 18 23.95 38.83 6.38
C LEU A 18 22.43 38.97 6.14
N LEU A 19 21.61 39.05 7.19
CA LEU A 19 20.15 39.08 7.08
C LEU A 19 19.51 40.45 7.42
N MET A 20 20.30 41.55 7.56
CA MET A 20 19.77 42.85 7.95
C MET A 20 20.08 43.98 6.98
N ALA A 21 20.19 43.76 5.68
CA ALA A 21 20.28 44.86 4.72
C ALA A 21 19.45 44.56 3.48
N GLY A 22 18.19 44.99 3.46
CA GLY A 22 17.36 44.91 2.26
C GLY A 22 15.86 44.97 2.51
N CYS A 23 15.37 45.89 3.31
CA CYS A 23 13.94 46.18 3.39
C CYS A 23 13.68 47.60 2.94
N HIS A 24 13.38 47.78 1.67
CA HIS A 24 12.48 48.89 1.25
C HIS A 24 11.91 48.60 -0.14
N GLY A 25 10.57 48.48 -0.19
CA GLY A 25 9.75 48.70 -1.38
C GLY A 25 9.60 47.57 -2.38
N GLN A 26 8.61 46.76 -2.15
CA GLN A 26 7.73 46.03 -3.11
C GLN A 26 7.21 44.74 -2.51
N ARG A 27 6.33 44.83 -1.54
CA ARG A 27 5.97 43.68 -0.69
C ARG A 27 4.52 43.23 -0.80
N SER A 28 3.80 43.45 -1.86
CA SER A 28 2.41 42.94 -1.95
C SER A 28 2.15 41.95 -3.07
N ASN A 29 2.97 41.90 -4.12
CA ASN A 29 2.71 40.97 -5.24
C ASN A 29 3.50 39.68 -5.12
N ASP A 30 4.74 39.70 -4.60
CA ASP A 30 5.59 38.52 -4.52
C ASP A 30 5.09 37.44 -3.52
N PHE A 31 4.36 37.90 -2.47
CA PHE A 31 3.82 36.98 -1.46
C PHE A 31 2.62 36.16 -1.99
N ASN A 32 1.79 36.81 -2.82
CA ASN A 32 0.66 36.09 -3.45
C ASN A 32 1.13 35.17 -4.55
N GLU A 33 2.15 35.54 -5.30
CA GLU A 33 2.72 34.71 -6.37
C GLU A 33 3.42 33.47 -5.81
N ALA A 34 4.19 33.62 -4.71
CA ALA A 34 4.82 32.49 -4.02
C ALA A 34 3.80 31.54 -3.36
N GLN A 35 2.68 32.08 -2.84
CA GLN A 35 1.59 31.24 -2.30
C GLN A 35 0.83 30.51 -3.41
N THR A 36 0.61 31.15 -4.56
CA THR A 36 -0.07 30.55 -5.70
C THR A 36 0.77 29.41 -6.29
N LEU A 37 2.08 29.63 -6.44
CA LEU A 37 3.03 28.60 -6.91
C LEU A 37 3.13 27.40 -5.96
N THR A 38 3.07 27.62 -4.62
CA THR A 38 3.07 26.53 -3.64
C THR A 38 1.75 25.76 -3.64
N GLU A 39 0.63 26.41 -3.89
CA GLU A 39 -0.68 25.77 -3.94
C GLU A 39 -0.88 25.02 -5.27
N GLU A 40 -0.40 25.54 -6.38
CA GLU A 40 -0.36 24.84 -7.66
C GLU A 40 0.60 23.65 -7.63
N ALA A 41 1.79 23.79 -7.02
CA ALA A 41 2.72 22.69 -6.80
C ALA A 41 2.13 21.62 -5.86
N ARG A 42 1.35 22.03 -4.85
CA ARG A 42 0.63 21.11 -3.96
C ARG A 42 -0.52 20.39 -4.67
N LYS A 43 -1.27 21.07 -5.53
CA LYS A 43 -2.31 20.45 -6.38
C LYS A 43 -1.72 19.51 -7.42
N ALA A 44 -0.56 19.87 -8.00
CA ALA A 44 0.17 19.01 -8.94
C ALA A 44 0.77 17.77 -8.27
N ALA A 45 1.05 17.84 -6.96
CA ALA A 45 1.55 16.73 -6.16
C ALA A 45 0.44 15.86 -5.54
N GLU A 46 -0.83 16.22 -5.73
CA GLU A 46 -1.94 15.41 -5.22
C GLU A 46 -2.03 14.11 -6.00
N ILE A 47 -1.67 13.00 -5.33
CA ILE A 47 -1.68 11.66 -5.91
C ILE A 47 -3.13 11.30 -6.23
N LYS A 48 -3.42 11.12 -7.51
CA LYS A 48 -4.73 10.65 -7.97
C LYS A 48 -4.79 9.14 -7.87
N TYR A 49 -5.77 8.67 -7.12
CA TYR A 49 -6.07 7.24 -6.98
C TYR A 49 -7.29 6.88 -7.80
N MET A 50 -7.20 5.79 -8.53
CA MET A 50 -8.31 5.16 -9.23
C MET A 50 -8.74 3.90 -8.46
N GLN A 51 -10.04 3.71 -8.25
CA GLN A 51 -10.56 2.46 -7.73
C GLN A 51 -10.37 1.34 -8.75
N VAL A 52 -9.87 0.21 -8.29
CA VAL A 52 -9.65 -0.99 -9.12
C VAL A 52 -10.74 -2.00 -8.79
N PRO A 53 -11.63 -2.34 -9.73
CA PRO A 53 -12.59 -3.40 -9.53
C PRO A 53 -11.90 -4.74 -9.45
N TYR A 54 -12.34 -5.58 -8.52
CA TYR A 54 -11.80 -6.93 -8.33
C TYR A 54 -12.93 -7.91 -8.05
N THR A 55 -12.64 -9.20 -8.23
CA THR A 55 -13.50 -10.31 -7.82
C THR A 55 -12.74 -11.15 -6.81
N GLN A 56 -13.30 -11.38 -5.64
CA GLN A 56 -12.73 -12.31 -4.67
C GLN A 56 -13.05 -13.75 -5.12
N LEU A 57 -12.02 -14.56 -5.30
CA LEU A 57 -12.14 -15.95 -5.76
C LEU A 57 -12.11 -16.93 -4.60
N LEU A 58 -11.17 -16.72 -3.68
CA LEU A 58 -10.99 -17.53 -2.49
C LEU A 58 -10.81 -16.64 -1.27
N TYR A 59 -11.24 -17.15 -0.12
CA TYR A 59 -10.93 -16.61 1.19
C TYR A 59 -10.68 -17.78 2.13
N THR A 60 -9.52 -17.81 2.77
CA THR A 60 -9.07 -18.98 3.52
C THR A 60 -8.58 -18.58 4.90
N LYS A 61 -8.95 -19.36 5.89
CA LYS A 61 -8.36 -19.33 7.23
C LYS A 61 -7.67 -20.67 7.48
N THR A 62 -6.38 -20.63 7.78
CA THR A 62 -5.57 -21.83 7.96
C THR A 62 -4.85 -21.79 9.31
N ALA A 63 -5.00 -22.84 10.08
CA ALA A 63 -4.24 -23.14 11.29
C ALA A 63 -3.75 -24.59 11.21
N PRO A 64 -2.83 -25.03 12.10
CA PRO A 64 -2.27 -26.38 12.02
C PRO A 64 -3.32 -27.50 12.02
N GLU A 65 -4.45 -27.28 12.73
CA GLU A 65 -5.47 -28.31 12.90
C GLU A 65 -6.67 -28.15 11.96
N PHE A 66 -6.78 -27.05 11.23
CA PHE A 66 -7.91 -26.84 10.34
C PHE A 66 -7.60 -25.91 9.17
N THR A 67 -8.35 -26.07 8.10
CA THR A 67 -8.48 -25.09 7.02
C THR A 67 -9.95 -24.87 6.75
N TRP A 68 -10.37 -23.62 6.84
CA TRP A 68 -11.68 -23.17 6.43
C TRP A 68 -11.54 -22.32 5.16
N GLU A 69 -12.38 -22.60 4.18
CA GLU A 69 -12.32 -21.94 2.88
C GLU A 69 -13.71 -21.52 2.43
N HIS A 70 -13.82 -20.29 1.95
CA HIS A 70 -14.95 -19.82 1.16
C HIS A 70 -14.50 -19.60 -0.28
N ARG A 71 -15.17 -20.27 -1.22
CA ARG A 71 -14.84 -20.29 -2.63
C ARG A 71 -15.99 -19.68 -3.44
N SER A 72 -15.72 -18.64 -4.21
CA SER A 72 -16.69 -17.98 -5.09
C SER A 72 -16.67 -18.53 -6.53
N VAL A 73 -15.73 -19.40 -6.84
CA VAL A 73 -15.57 -20.07 -8.14
C VAL A 73 -15.48 -21.57 -7.94
N GLU A 74 -16.09 -22.36 -8.80
CA GLU A 74 -16.06 -23.82 -8.70
C GLU A 74 -14.67 -24.38 -8.96
N HIS A 75 -13.96 -23.79 -9.94
CA HIS A 75 -12.65 -24.27 -10.35
C HIS A 75 -11.70 -23.10 -10.60
N LEU A 76 -10.50 -23.20 -10.03
CA LEU A 76 -9.34 -22.42 -10.44
C LEU A 76 -8.47 -23.29 -11.35
N ASP A 77 -7.69 -22.66 -12.23
CA ASP A 77 -6.66 -23.42 -12.92
C ASP A 77 -5.62 -23.94 -11.93
N PRO A 78 -5.07 -25.15 -12.15
CA PRO A 78 -4.20 -25.82 -11.17
C PRO A 78 -2.96 -25.00 -10.80
N ASP A 79 -2.40 -24.24 -11.75
CA ASP A 79 -1.21 -23.43 -11.49
C ASP A 79 -1.53 -22.25 -10.55
N THR A 80 -2.69 -21.61 -10.75
CA THR A 80 -3.14 -20.52 -9.88
C THR A 80 -3.48 -21.04 -8.48
N GLN A 81 -4.11 -22.21 -8.38
CA GLN A 81 -4.36 -22.88 -7.11
C GLN A 81 -3.05 -23.17 -6.38
N GLN A 82 -2.08 -23.77 -7.05
CA GLN A 82 -0.77 -24.08 -6.46
C GLN A 82 -0.06 -22.80 -5.95
N LEU A 83 -0.03 -21.73 -6.76
CA LEU A 83 0.58 -20.46 -6.35
C LEU A 83 -0.11 -19.85 -5.14
N TYR A 84 -1.44 -20.01 -5.04
CA TYR A 84 -2.20 -19.58 -3.87
C TYR A 84 -1.85 -20.41 -2.64
N ASP A 85 -1.85 -21.72 -2.74
CA ASP A 85 -1.55 -22.65 -1.64
C ASP A 85 -0.14 -22.42 -1.08
N ASP A 86 0.83 -22.14 -1.93
CA ASP A 86 2.20 -21.77 -1.55
C ASP A 86 2.27 -20.41 -0.82
N GLY A 87 1.23 -19.61 -0.95
CA GLY A 87 1.14 -18.27 -0.40
C GLY A 87 0.34 -18.11 0.89
N ILE A 88 -0.46 -19.09 1.32
CA ILE A 88 -1.45 -18.94 2.40
C ILE A 88 -0.88 -18.60 3.79
N ASN A 89 0.41 -18.86 4.01
CA ASN A 89 1.09 -18.56 5.28
C ASN A 89 1.99 -17.31 5.21
N ARG A 90 1.85 -16.49 4.18
CA ARG A 90 2.66 -15.27 4.06
C ARG A 90 2.29 -14.24 5.13
N ALA A 91 3.27 -13.42 5.48
CA ALA A 91 3.10 -12.24 6.33
C ALA A 91 2.01 -11.31 5.76
N PRO A 92 1.49 -10.32 6.53
CA PRO A 92 0.56 -9.33 6.01
C PRO A 92 1.12 -8.63 4.77
N GLY A 93 0.32 -8.54 3.69
CA GLY A 93 0.77 -7.94 2.43
C GLY A 93 -0.08 -8.33 1.24
N GLY A 94 0.36 -7.87 0.06
CA GLY A 94 -0.24 -8.21 -1.23
C GLY A 94 0.84 -8.63 -2.23
N TRP A 95 0.57 -9.67 -3.03
CA TRP A 95 1.50 -10.21 -4.02
C TRP A 95 0.76 -10.55 -5.31
N VAL A 96 1.29 -10.10 -6.43
CA VAL A 96 0.87 -10.60 -7.73
C VAL A 96 1.38 -12.04 -7.85
N LEU A 97 0.46 -12.99 -7.96
CA LEU A 97 0.79 -14.41 -8.13
C LEU A 97 0.98 -14.78 -9.60
N LYS A 98 0.05 -14.34 -10.43
CA LYS A 98 -0.01 -14.68 -11.85
C LYS A 98 -0.64 -13.55 -12.63
N GLU A 99 -0.17 -13.36 -13.83
CA GLU A 99 -0.73 -12.43 -14.81
C GLU A 99 -1.01 -13.18 -16.10
N THR A 100 -2.23 -13.04 -16.62
CA THR A 100 -2.66 -13.55 -17.91
C THR A 100 -2.94 -12.38 -18.86
N ASP A 101 -3.36 -12.66 -20.08
CA ASP A 101 -3.77 -11.62 -21.02
C ASP A 101 -5.00 -10.82 -20.54
N GLN A 102 -5.86 -11.42 -19.73
CA GLN A 102 -7.14 -10.85 -19.31
C GLN A 102 -7.17 -10.43 -17.83
N GLU A 103 -6.46 -11.14 -16.96
CA GLU A 103 -6.56 -11.00 -15.51
C GLU A 103 -5.20 -10.99 -14.81
N ILE A 104 -5.19 -10.37 -13.65
CA ILE A 104 -4.09 -10.38 -12.69
C ILE A 104 -4.63 -11.03 -11.42
N TYR A 105 -3.98 -12.09 -10.96
CA TYR A 105 -4.29 -12.79 -9.73
C TYR A 105 -3.43 -12.28 -8.60
N LEU A 106 -4.07 -11.78 -7.55
CA LEU A 106 -3.43 -11.16 -6.41
C LEU A 106 -3.76 -11.93 -5.14
N LEU A 107 -2.73 -12.35 -4.42
CA LEU A 107 -2.84 -12.83 -3.05
C LEU A 107 -2.86 -11.62 -2.11
N VAL A 108 -3.83 -11.58 -1.22
CA VAL A 108 -3.91 -10.63 -0.12
C VAL A 108 -3.88 -11.39 1.19
N SER A 109 -2.91 -11.11 2.05
CA SER A 109 -2.77 -11.74 3.35
C SER A 109 -2.96 -10.74 4.47
N GLY A 110 -3.84 -11.04 5.41
CA GLY A 110 -3.97 -10.35 6.69
C GLY A 110 -2.95 -10.82 7.73
N GLY A 111 -2.21 -11.90 7.40
CA GLY A 111 -1.30 -12.56 8.33
C GLY A 111 -2.04 -13.40 9.37
N GLN A 112 -1.44 -13.54 10.54
CA GLN A 112 -2.02 -14.26 11.68
C GLN A 112 -3.03 -13.36 12.40
N LEU A 113 -4.29 -13.77 12.40
CA LEU A 113 -5.37 -13.08 13.11
C LEU A 113 -5.99 -14.02 14.15
N PRO A 114 -6.62 -13.49 15.22
CA PRO A 114 -7.48 -14.30 16.05
C PRO A 114 -8.49 -15.07 15.19
N SER A 115 -8.75 -16.32 15.51
CA SER A 115 -9.61 -17.19 14.68
C SER A 115 -11.02 -16.62 14.48
N ALA A 116 -11.56 -15.90 15.48
CA ALA A 116 -12.85 -15.22 15.40
C ALA A 116 -12.81 -13.94 14.52
N LYS A 117 -11.64 -13.57 13.97
CA LYS A 117 -11.50 -12.37 13.13
C LYS A 117 -11.18 -12.73 11.69
N GLY A 118 -11.71 -11.93 10.81
CA GLY A 118 -11.39 -11.94 9.39
C GLY A 118 -11.09 -10.54 8.88
N PHE A 119 -10.80 -10.43 7.61
CA PHE A 119 -10.71 -9.16 6.91
C PHE A 119 -11.52 -9.15 5.62
N ARG A 120 -11.92 -7.97 5.22
CA ARG A 120 -12.40 -7.69 3.87
C ARG A 120 -11.52 -6.61 3.24
N ILE A 121 -11.40 -6.65 1.94
CA ILE A 121 -10.74 -5.58 1.20
C ILE A 121 -11.70 -4.39 1.14
N ALA A 122 -11.43 -3.37 1.95
CA ALA A 122 -12.23 -2.15 2.01
C ALA A 122 -12.02 -1.29 0.76
N SER A 123 -10.79 -1.25 0.24
CA SER A 123 -10.51 -0.61 -1.03
C SER A 123 -9.30 -1.21 -1.72
N LEU A 124 -9.36 -1.26 -3.05
CA LEU A 124 -8.25 -1.55 -3.93
C LEU A 124 -8.08 -0.36 -4.87
N LYS A 125 -6.97 0.36 -4.73
CA LYS A 125 -6.71 1.60 -5.47
C LYS A 125 -5.39 1.51 -6.20
N MET A 126 -5.30 2.15 -7.34
CA MET A 126 -4.08 2.27 -8.11
C MET A 126 -3.78 3.74 -8.40
N THR A 127 -2.51 4.10 -8.43
CA THR A 127 -2.05 5.39 -8.93
C THR A 127 -1.26 5.19 -10.23
N ASP A 128 -1.49 6.07 -11.20
CA ASP A 128 -0.70 6.18 -12.43
C ASP A 128 0.52 7.09 -12.24
N GLN A 129 0.59 7.79 -11.12
CA GLN A 129 1.71 8.65 -10.80
C GLN A 129 2.94 7.83 -10.43
N LYS A 130 4.09 8.32 -10.89
CA LYS A 130 5.37 7.74 -10.53
C LYS A 130 5.67 8.04 -9.08
N ILE A 131 5.67 7.02 -8.22
CA ILE A 131 6.13 7.11 -6.84
C ILE A 131 7.54 6.51 -6.78
N GLY A 132 8.54 7.36 -6.62
CA GLY A 132 9.92 6.96 -6.82
C GLY A 132 10.15 6.53 -8.27
N ASP A 133 10.62 5.30 -8.48
CA ASP A 133 10.80 4.73 -9.83
C ASP A 133 9.63 3.86 -10.31
N GLN A 134 8.56 3.74 -9.50
CA GLN A 134 7.43 2.86 -9.78
C GLN A 134 6.22 3.67 -10.25
N LYS A 135 5.61 3.25 -11.36
CA LYS A 135 4.27 3.64 -11.80
C LYS A 135 3.29 2.51 -11.51
N ASN A 136 2.00 2.81 -11.54
CA ASN A 136 0.93 1.80 -11.42
C ASN A 136 1.06 0.97 -10.13
N HIS A 137 1.28 1.65 -9.02
CA HIS A 137 1.36 1.02 -7.72
C HIS A 137 -0.04 0.76 -7.17
N LEU A 138 -0.26 -0.44 -6.64
CA LEU A 138 -1.52 -0.89 -6.08
C LEU A 138 -1.52 -0.69 -4.56
N TYR A 139 -2.58 -0.10 -4.04
CA TYR A 139 -2.80 0.15 -2.62
C TYR A 139 -4.02 -0.62 -2.15
N ILE A 140 -3.83 -1.43 -1.11
CA ILE A 140 -4.86 -2.26 -0.51
C ILE A 140 -5.15 -1.72 0.88
N THR A 141 -6.41 -1.45 1.18
CA THR A 141 -6.88 -1.19 2.54
C THR A 141 -7.74 -2.36 2.97
N LEU A 142 -7.44 -2.92 4.12
CA LEU A 142 -8.23 -3.97 4.74
C LEU A 142 -9.08 -3.37 5.87
N SER A 143 -10.21 -3.99 6.13
CA SER A 143 -11.07 -3.70 7.29
C SER A 143 -11.33 -5.02 8.00
N SER A 144 -11.06 -5.06 9.30
CA SER A 144 -11.32 -6.25 10.12
C SER A 144 -12.81 -6.41 10.41
N TYR A 145 -13.25 -7.64 10.60
CA TYR A 145 -14.60 -7.96 11.05
C TYR A 145 -14.59 -9.22 11.93
N GLU A 146 -15.64 -9.39 12.74
CA GLU A 146 -15.88 -10.64 13.44
C GLU A 146 -16.38 -11.67 12.42
N ASP A 147 -15.81 -12.88 12.48
CA ASP A 147 -16.06 -13.93 11.51
C ASP A 147 -16.44 -15.23 12.23
N ASP A 148 -17.69 -15.59 12.10
CA ASP A 148 -18.29 -16.77 12.76
C ASP A 148 -17.88 -18.09 12.08
N GLY A 149 -17.23 -18.05 10.90
CA GLY A 149 -16.83 -19.23 10.13
C GLY A 149 -15.88 -20.18 10.85
N THR A 150 -15.21 -19.71 11.89
CA THR A 150 -14.29 -20.47 12.74
C THR A 150 -14.61 -20.30 14.23
N GLU A 151 -15.88 -20.05 14.54
CA GLU A 151 -16.37 -19.92 15.92
C GLU A 151 -16.03 -21.17 16.72
N GLY A 152 -15.48 -20.95 17.93
CA GLY A 152 -15.10 -22.05 18.83
C GLY A 152 -13.69 -22.59 18.66
N TYR A 153 -12.93 -22.18 17.62
CA TYR A 153 -11.51 -22.52 17.52
C TYR A 153 -10.67 -21.52 18.33
N PRO A 154 -9.99 -21.97 19.40
CA PRO A 154 -9.12 -21.07 20.16
C PRO A 154 -7.78 -20.87 19.43
N GLY A 155 -7.34 -19.63 19.26
CA GLY A 155 -6.02 -19.34 18.75
C GLY A 155 -5.99 -18.36 17.57
N GLN A 156 -4.98 -18.50 16.75
CA GLN A 156 -4.76 -17.67 15.57
C GLN A 156 -4.79 -18.51 14.30
N ALA A 157 -5.24 -17.93 13.23
CA ALA A 157 -5.21 -18.50 11.89
C ALA A 157 -4.56 -17.53 10.91
N SER A 158 -3.85 -18.07 9.93
CA SER A 158 -3.42 -17.31 8.76
C SER A 158 -4.64 -17.02 7.89
N VAL A 159 -4.89 -15.75 7.59
CA VAL A 159 -6.06 -15.33 6.82
C VAL A 159 -5.62 -14.73 5.51
N THR A 160 -6.07 -15.34 4.41
CA THR A 160 -5.68 -14.95 3.05
C THR A 160 -6.89 -14.87 2.12
N SER A 161 -6.76 -14.09 1.07
CA SER A 161 -7.73 -13.98 0.00
C SER A 161 -7.03 -13.99 -1.37
N LEU A 162 -7.58 -14.73 -2.32
CA LEU A 162 -7.23 -14.64 -3.73
C LEU A 162 -8.25 -13.75 -4.43
N VAL A 163 -7.77 -12.73 -5.12
CA VAL A 163 -8.61 -11.86 -5.92
C VAL A 163 -8.13 -11.80 -7.37
N ALA A 164 -9.07 -11.68 -8.30
CA ALA A 164 -8.82 -11.43 -9.70
C ALA A 164 -9.14 -9.97 -10.06
N ILE A 165 -8.23 -9.32 -10.77
CA ILE A 165 -8.37 -7.98 -11.32
C ILE A 165 -8.42 -8.11 -12.83
N ARG A 166 -9.52 -7.69 -13.45
CA ARG A 166 -9.61 -7.67 -14.92
C ARG A 166 -8.77 -6.54 -15.49
N LYS A 167 -7.90 -6.84 -16.45
CA LYS A 167 -7.04 -5.85 -17.12
C LYS A 167 -7.83 -4.78 -17.86
N SER A 168 -9.03 -5.09 -18.34
CA SER A 168 -9.94 -4.12 -18.96
C SER A 168 -10.42 -3.02 -17.99
N GLY A 169 -10.34 -3.25 -16.68
CA GLY A 169 -10.63 -2.25 -15.63
C GLY A 169 -9.42 -1.39 -15.25
N LEU A 170 -8.26 -1.64 -15.82
CA LEU A 170 -7.03 -0.89 -15.58
C LEU A 170 -6.76 0.12 -16.71
N PRO A 171 -6.00 1.20 -16.47
CA PRO A 171 -5.52 2.05 -17.54
C PRO A 171 -4.79 1.23 -18.60
N SER A 172 -4.93 1.59 -19.88
CA SER A 172 -4.29 0.89 -20.99
C SER A 172 -2.78 0.81 -20.78
N GLY A 173 -2.23 -0.42 -20.84
CA GLY A 173 -0.82 -0.70 -20.63
C GLY A 173 -0.36 -0.66 -19.16
N ALA A 174 -1.28 -0.61 -18.20
CA ALA A 174 -0.92 -0.64 -16.79
C ALA A 174 -0.48 -2.07 -16.38
N ALA A 175 0.83 -2.23 -16.17
CA ALA A 175 1.36 -3.36 -15.40
C ALA A 175 1.44 -2.95 -13.93
N ILE A 176 1.12 -3.85 -13.01
CA ILE A 176 1.26 -3.61 -11.57
C ILE A 176 2.74 -3.80 -11.19
N HIS A 177 3.40 -2.72 -10.79
CA HIS A 177 4.82 -2.74 -10.43
C HIS A 177 5.07 -2.92 -8.93
N GLY A 178 4.06 -2.76 -8.11
CA GLY A 178 4.16 -2.96 -6.67
C GLY A 178 2.81 -2.95 -5.98
N VAL A 179 2.78 -3.54 -4.79
CA VAL A 179 1.58 -3.63 -3.96
C VAL A 179 1.94 -3.18 -2.55
N THR A 180 1.17 -2.25 -2.01
CA THR A 180 1.32 -1.78 -0.63
C THR A 180 0.01 -1.97 0.12
N MET A 181 0.11 -2.58 1.30
CA MET A 181 -0.99 -2.62 2.24
C MET A 181 -0.97 -1.34 3.10
N MET A 182 -2.11 -0.65 3.16
CA MET A 182 -2.24 0.65 3.82
C MET A 182 -2.69 0.56 5.29
N GLY A 183 -2.92 -0.65 5.80
CA GLY A 183 -3.34 -0.90 7.17
C GLY A 183 -4.55 -1.82 7.25
N VAL A 184 -4.84 -2.25 8.49
CA VAL A 184 -6.07 -2.95 8.88
C VAL A 184 -6.72 -2.07 9.94
N ASP A 185 -7.85 -1.45 9.61
CA ASP A 185 -8.67 -0.67 10.54
C ASP A 185 -9.63 -1.57 11.31
#